data_ac91f510e9f8587e6a9e9d96a79fa03b
#
_entry.id   ac91f510e9f8587e6a9e9d96a79fa03b
#
_cell.length_a   1.000
_cell.length_b   1.000
_cell.length_c   1.000
_cell.angle_alpha   90.00
_cell.angle_beta   90.00
_cell.angle_gamma   90.00
#
_symmetry.space_group_name_H-M   'P 1'
#
loop_
_entity.id
_entity.type
_entity.pdbx_description
1 polymer ?
#
loop_
_entity_poly.entity_id
_entity_poly.type
_entity_poly.pdbx_seq_one_letter_code
_entity_poly.pdbx_strand_id
1 'polypeptide(L)'
;MKKLNSYLLKASIVGAIGGLLFGFDTAVIAGTTHALREVFELSPAALGFTVSIALWGTVVGSLTAGVLGQRLGGRNALRIMAVLYLVSALGCALAWSWNALVFFRFVGGLGIGGSSVLAPVYIAELAPAKLRGRLVGMFQINIVVGILLAYFSNYCIGRLGLGATEWRWQLGVAALPALIFLVMLFGIPQSPRWLATQKRVDEAGSVLQQLGSPDYKSELHEIVDSIHLQSSQGSDSLFSRKYRYPIFLALTIGMFNQLAGINAILYYLNDIFAAAGFSKISGDLQAVAIGAMNLFATLLAMTAIDKLGRKTLLLIGSVGMVICLSGVAQIFFTQRNQSRLVWLLVGYIAFFAISQGAVIWVYISEVFPNSVRSKGQALGSSAHWVMNAAISFGFPLMAKTSGAYPFVFFAAMTALQFFVVLFFYPETKGYTLEEMQHRLGID
;
A
#
# COMPACT_ATOMS: atom_id res chain seq x y z
N MET A 1 -21.75 23.25 7.93
CA MET A 1 -20.64 22.66 7.15
C MET A 1 -20.60 23.33 5.79
N LYS A 2 -19.50 24.08 5.46
CA LYS A 2 -19.34 24.60 4.09
C LYS A 2 -19.27 23.39 3.14
N LYS A 3 -20.06 23.42 2.04
CA LYS A 3 -20.04 22.38 1.01
C LYS A 3 -18.60 22.22 0.50
N LEU A 4 -18.11 20.98 0.47
CA LEU A 4 -16.81 20.68 -0.11
C LEU A 4 -16.82 21.13 -1.58
N ASN A 5 -15.77 21.86 -2.00
CA ASN A 5 -15.67 22.31 -3.39
C ASN A 5 -15.60 21.07 -4.31
N SER A 6 -16.46 21.04 -5.34
CA SER A 6 -16.56 19.91 -6.26
C SER A 6 -15.28 19.66 -7.04
N TYR A 7 -14.52 20.72 -7.35
CA TYR A 7 -13.25 20.62 -8.06
C TYR A 7 -12.15 20.03 -7.18
N LEU A 8 -12.07 20.43 -5.90
CA LEU A 8 -11.19 19.84 -4.91
C LEU A 8 -11.50 18.35 -4.70
N LEU A 9 -12.79 18.01 -4.57
CA LEU A 9 -13.21 16.61 -4.40
C LEU A 9 -12.82 15.78 -5.63
N LYS A 10 -13.10 16.30 -6.85
CA LYS A 10 -12.69 15.65 -8.11
C LYS A 10 -11.19 15.42 -8.16
N ALA A 11 -10.37 16.43 -7.88
CA ALA A 11 -8.92 16.32 -7.92
C ALA A 11 -8.38 15.32 -6.89
N SER A 12 -8.99 15.27 -5.70
CA SER A 12 -8.64 14.31 -4.65
C SER A 12 -9.02 12.87 -5.01
N ILE A 13 -10.20 12.66 -5.59
CA ILE A 13 -10.64 11.33 -6.08
C ILE A 13 -9.69 10.84 -7.17
N VAL A 14 -9.40 11.70 -8.17
CA VAL A 14 -8.50 11.34 -9.26
C VAL A 14 -7.10 10.99 -8.72
N GLY A 15 -6.55 11.81 -7.81
CA GLY A 15 -5.28 11.48 -7.17
C GLY A 15 -5.33 10.12 -6.43
N ALA A 16 -6.44 9.82 -5.77
CA ALA A 16 -6.63 8.58 -5.03
C ALA A 16 -6.76 7.32 -5.92
N ILE A 17 -7.08 7.45 -7.22
CA ILE A 17 -7.13 6.30 -8.16
C ILE A 17 -5.75 5.63 -8.29
N GLY A 18 -4.65 6.35 -8.08
CA GLY A 18 -3.32 5.72 -7.96
C GLY A 18 -3.27 4.64 -6.88
N GLY A 19 -4.01 4.82 -5.77
CA GLY A 19 -4.20 3.79 -4.73
C GLY A 19 -5.02 2.61 -5.22
N LEU A 20 -6.08 2.84 -6.00
CA LEU A 20 -6.89 1.77 -6.58
C LEU A 20 -6.04 0.88 -7.50
N LEU A 21 -5.23 1.47 -8.37
CA LEU A 21 -4.33 0.73 -9.26
C LEU A 21 -3.29 -0.08 -8.47
N PHE A 22 -2.74 0.50 -7.40
CA PHE A 22 -1.85 -0.23 -6.50
C PHE A 22 -2.54 -1.46 -5.90
N GLY A 23 -3.73 -1.29 -5.31
CA GLY A 23 -4.48 -2.41 -4.74
C GLY A 23 -4.88 -3.45 -5.77
N PHE A 24 -5.26 -3.02 -6.97
CA PHE A 24 -5.63 -3.89 -8.07
C PHE A 24 -4.45 -4.78 -8.52
N ASP A 25 -3.28 -4.19 -8.81
CA ASP A 25 -2.10 -4.95 -9.22
C ASP A 25 -1.63 -5.91 -8.12
N THR A 26 -1.76 -5.51 -6.85
CA THR A 26 -1.46 -6.35 -5.69
C THR A 26 -2.26 -7.64 -5.70
N ALA A 27 -3.56 -7.59 -5.96
CA ALA A 27 -4.46 -8.74 -5.79
C ALA A 27 -4.70 -9.52 -7.09
N VAL A 28 -4.60 -8.89 -8.26
CA VAL A 28 -4.89 -9.54 -9.54
C VAL A 28 -3.98 -10.73 -9.83
N ILE A 29 -2.74 -10.69 -9.34
CA ILE A 29 -1.76 -11.77 -9.53
C ILE A 29 -2.21 -13.09 -8.93
N ALA A 30 -3.01 -13.06 -7.84
CA ALA A 30 -3.48 -14.27 -7.17
C ALA A 30 -4.28 -15.21 -8.10
N GLY A 31 -5.07 -14.66 -9.02
CA GLY A 31 -5.83 -15.45 -9.99
C GLY A 31 -4.98 -16.09 -11.08
N THR A 32 -3.74 -15.63 -11.27
CA THR A 32 -2.89 -16.02 -12.42
C THR A 32 -1.76 -16.98 -12.05
N THR A 33 -1.39 -17.12 -10.78
CA THR A 33 -0.23 -17.90 -10.30
C THR A 33 -0.20 -19.33 -10.82
N HIS A 34 -1.36 -20.02 -10.78
CA HIS A 34 -1.48 -21.39 -11.27
C HIS A 34 -1.23 -21.48 -12.78
N ALA A 35 -1.90 -20.65 -13.56
CA ALA A 35 -1.77 -20.63 -15.02
C ALA A 35 -0.34 -20.23 -15.46
N LEU A 36 0.27 -19.24 -14.79
CA LEU A 36 1.66 -18.85 -15.08
C LEU A 36 2.65 -19.97 -14.80
N ARG A 37 2.41 -20.77 -13.73
CA ARG A 37 3.24 -21.91 -13.41
C ARG A 37 3.18 -22.98 -14.51
N GLU A 38 2.00 -23.25 -15.03
CA GLU A 38 1.80 -24.24 -16.11
C GLU A 38 2.34 -23.74 -17.46
N VAL A 39 2.00 -22.51 -17.85
CA VAL A 39 2.34 -21.97 -19.18
C VAL A 39 3.84 -21.75 -19.35
N PHE A 40 4.54 -21.35 -18.29
CA PHE A 40 5.98 -21.05 -18.33
C PHE A 40 6.82 -22.09 -17.58
N GLU A 41 6.23 -23.21 -17.13
CA GLU A 41 6.88 -24.30 -16.39
C GLU A 41 7.70 -23.79 -15.18
N LEU A 42 7.10 -22.86 -14.41
CA LEU A 42 7.83 -22.16 -13.36
C LEU A 42 8.10 -23.05 -12.15
N SER A 43 9.34 -23.07 -11.73
CA SER A 43 9.71 -23.59 -10.41
C SER A 43 9.13 -22.69 -9.31
N PRO A 44 9.02 -23.15 -8.05
CA PRO A 44 8.59 -22.32 -6.93
C PRO A 44 9.42 -21.04 -6.78
N ALA A 45 10.73 -21.08 -7.01
CA ALA A 45 11.60 -19.91 -6.99
C ALA A 45 11.30 -18.94 -8.14
N ALA A 46 11.08 -19.44 -9.36
CA ALA A 46 10.71 -18.63 -10.51
C ALA A 46 9.34 -17.98 -10.34
N LEU A 47 8.36 -18.69 -9.76
CA LEU A 47 7.07 -18.13 -9.41
C LEU A 47 7.22 -17.03 -8.35
N GLY A 48 7.94 -17.28 -7.28
CA GLY A 48 8.23 -16.29 -6.24
C GLY A 48 8.90 -15.04 -6.81
N PHE A 49 9.84 -15.21 -7.74
CA PHE A 49 10.47 -14.10 -8.46
C PHE A 49 9.47 -13.33 -9.33
N THR A 50 8.60 -14.05 -10.06
CA THR A 50 7.55 -13.43 -10.92
C THR A 50 6.60 -12.56 -10.10
N VAL A 51 6.23 -12.97 -8.91
CA VAL A 51 5.38 -12.18 -8.01
C VAL A 51 6.17 -11.02 -7.41
N SER A 52 7.37 -11.28 -6.88
CA SER A 52 8.16 -10.28 -6.14
C SER A 52 8.81 -9.22 -7.02
N ILE A 53 9.00 -9.44 -8.32
CA ILE A 53 9.68 -8.48 -9.20
C ILE A 53 8.95 -7.14 -9.29
N ALA A 54 7.61 -7.13 -9.25
CA ALA A 54 6.84 -5.90 -9.18
C ALA A 54 7.14 -5.12 -7.88
N LEU A 55 7.40 -5.81 -6.78
CA LEU A 55 7.74 -5.18 -5.50
C LEU A 55 9.14 -4.56 -5.52
N TRP A 56 10.10 -5.19 -6.21
CA TRP A 56 11.39 -4.57 -6.46
C TRP A 56 11.27 -3.32 -7.33
N GLY A 57 10.41 -3.36 -8.35
CA GLY A 57 10.02 -2.17 -9.11
C GLY A 57 9.41 -1.10 -8.20
N THR A 58 8.57 -1.49 -7.23
CA THR A 58 7.96 -0.58 -6.25
C THR A 58 9.00 0.10 -5.36
N VAL A 59 10.02 -0.62 -4.90
CA VAL A 59 11.15 -0.02 -4.16
C VAL A 59 11.82 1.06 -5.00
N VAL A 60 12.21 0.74 -6.22
CA VAL A 60 12.89 1.71 -7.12
C VAL A 60 11.98 2.90 -7.44
N GLY A 61 10.71 2.64 -7.76
CA GLY A 61 9.71 3.68 -8.08
C GLY A 61 9.49 4.63 -6.91
N SER A 62 9.38 4.13 -5.69
CA SER A 62 9.19 4.95 -4.49
C SER A 62 10.41 5.83 -4.16
N LEU A 63 11.62 5.31 -4.34
CA LEU A 63 12.87 6.06 -4.11
C LEU A 63 13.05 7.19 -5.15
N THR A 64 12.62 7.00 -6.39
CA THR A 64 12.77 7.98 -7.47
C THR A 64 11.62 8.97 -7.56
N ALA A 65 10.47 8.65 -6.98
CA ALA A 65 9.24 9.44 -7.05
C ALA A 65 9.41 10.90 -6.58
N GLY A 66 10.12 11.11 -5.47
CA GLY A 66 10.35 12.44 -4.92
C GLY A 66 11.06 13.38 -5.90
N VAL A 67 12.10 12.89 -6.57
CA VAL A 67 12.85 13.67 -7.58
C VAL A 67 11.95 13.99 -8.78
N LEU A 68 11.17 13.00 -9.23
CA LEU A 68 10.25 13.18 -10.36
C LEU A 68 9.15 14.20 -10.03
N GLY A 69 8.57 14.12 -8.82
CA GLY A 69 7.56 15.06 -8.33
C GLY A 69 8.08 16.49 -8.22
N GLN A 70 9.31 16.67 -7.73
CA GLN A 70 9.94 17.99 -7.65
C GLN A 70 10.19 18.60 -9.05
N ARG A 71 10.66 17.81 -10.01
CA ARG A 71 10.97 18.30 -11.36
C ARG A 71 9.74 18.58 -12.20
N LEU A 72 8.76 17.68 -12.21
CA LEU A 72 7.62 17.71 -13.14
C LEU A 72 6.30 18.17 -12.46
N GLY A 73 6.29 18.22 -11.14
CA GLY A 73 5.09 18.44 -10.34
C GLY A 73 4.24 17.18 -10.20
N GLY A 74 3.44 17.14 -9.11
CA GLY A 74 2.68 15.96 -8.72
C GLY A 74 1.78 15.41 -9.82
N ARG A 75 0.99 16.27 -10.51
CA ARG A 75 0.10 15.85 -11.59
C ARG A 75 0.82 15.19 -12.75
N ASN A 76 1.89 15.81 -13.27
CA ASN A 76 2.60 15.29 -14.43
C ASN A 76 3.39 14.02 -14.07
N ALA A 77 3.95 13.95 -12.88
CA ALA A 77 4.58 12.73 -12.37
C ALA A 77 3.56 11.58 -12.26
N LEU A 78 2.33 11.83 -11.77
CA LEU A 78 1.25 10.84 -11.74
C LEU A 78 0.82 10.38 -13.14
N ARG A 79 0.87 11.25 -14.16
CA ARG A 79 0.63 10.84 -15.57
C ARG A 79 1.66 9.82 -16.05
N ILE A 80 2.93 10.02 -15.70
CA ILE A 80 3.98 9.04 -16.01
C ILE A 80 3.67 7.70 -15.30
N MET A 81 3.27 7.74 -14.04
CA MET A 81 2.89 6.51 -13.32
C MET A 81 1.70 5.81 -13.98
N ALA A 82 0.69 6.56 -14.43
CA ALA A 82 -0.46 6.02 -15.15
C ALA A 82 -0.06 5.35 -16.47
N VAL A 83 0.89 5.95 -17.21
CA VAL A 83 1.46 5.34 -18.44
C VAL A 83 2.21 4.05 -18.11
N LEU A 84 3.03 4.04 -17.03
CA LEU A 84 3.73 2.81 -16.59
C LEU A 84 2.77 1.69 -16.22
N TYR A 85 1.66 2.00 -15.53
CA TYR A 85 0.60 1.02 -15.24
C TYR A 85 -0.03 0.47 -16.53
N LEU A 86 -0.37 1.35 -17.48
CA LEU A 86 -1.00 0.96 -18.74
C LEU A 86 -0.07 0.07 -19.57
N VAL A 87 1.21 0.47 -19.71
CA VAL A 87 2.24 -0.31 -20.41
C VAL A 87 2.44 -1.67 -19.72
N SER A 88 2.47 -1.70 -18.40
CA SER A 88 2.61 -2.95 -17.66
C SER A 88 1.42 -3.88 -17.89
N ALA A 89 0.18 -3.39 -17.75
CA ALA A 89 -1.02 -4.21 -17.90
C ALA A 89 -1.12 -4.81 -19.32
N LEU A 90 -0.93 -3.98 -20.35
CA LEU A 90 -0.94 -4.43 -21.74
C LEU A 90 0.26 -5.35 -22.04
N GLY A 91 1.44 -5.00 -21.55
CA GLY A 91 2.64 -5.79 -21.75
C GLY A 91 2.57 -7.17 -21.08
N CYS A 92 2.01 -7.25 -19.86
CA CYS A 92 1.78 -8.53 -19.19
C CYS A 92 0.74 -9.38 -19.93
N ALA A 93 -0.37 -8.77 -20.40
CA ALA A 93 -1.40 -9.49 -21.15
C ALA A 93 -0.87 -10.05 -22.47
N LEU A 94 0.02 -9.32 -23.14
CA LEU A 94 0.60 -9.68 -24.44
C LEU A 94 1.96 -10.40 -24.30
N ALA A 95 2.42 -10.71 -23.11
CA ALA A 95 3.73 -11.31 -22.87
C ALA A 95 3.90 -12.62 -23.65
N TRP A 96 4.95 -12.69 -24.49
CA TRP A 96 5.29 -13.84 -25.33
C TRP A 96 6.29 -14.80 -24.68
N SER A 97 6.91 -14.40 -23.57
CA SER A 97 7.86 -15.17 -22.80
C SER A 97 7.80 -14.77 -21.33
N TRP A 98 8.35 -15.65 -20.46
CA TRP A 98 8.48 -15.34 -19.05
C TRP A 98 9.30 -14.07 -18.77
N ASN A 99 10.41 -13.88 -19.48
CA ASN A 99 11.24 -12.69 -19.34
C ASN A 99 10.48 -11.39 -19.68
N ALA A 100 9.64 -11.42 -20.73
CA ALA A 100 8.78 -10.30 -21.08
C ALA A 100 7.76 -10.00 -19.96
N LEU A 101 7.13 -11.04 -19.41
CA LEU A 101 6.20 -10.90 -18.28
C LEU A 101 6.90 -10.25 -17.09
N VAL A 102 8.07 -10.77 -16.69
CA VAL A 102 8.88 -10.25 -15.58
C VAL A 102 9.25 -8.78 -15.80
N PHE A 103 9.67 -8.43 -17.01
CA PHE A 103 10.01 -7.04 -17.35
C PHE A 103 8.79 -6.11 -17.18
N PHE A 104 7.63 -6.47 -17.75
CA PHE A 104 6.45 -5.62 -17.66
C PHE A 104 5.89 -5.56 -16.23
N ARG A 105 6.01 -6.61 -15.42
CA ARG A 105 5.69 -6.56 -14.00
C ARG A 105 6.61 -5.61 -13.23
N PHE A 106 7.90 -5.59 -13.54
CA PHE A 106 8.83 -4.59 -12.96
C PHE A 106 8.41 -3.15 -13.32
N VAL A 107 8.05 -2.91 -14.60
CA VAL A 107 7.54 -1.61 -15.06
C VAL A 107 6.28 -1.20 -14.29
N GLY A 108 5.34 -2.13 -14.04
CA GLY A 108 4.17 -1.90 -13.19
C GLY A 108 4.56 -1.52 -11.78
N GLY A 109 5.54 -2.22 -11.22
CA GLY A 109 6.10 -1.90 -9.91
C GLY A 109 6.62 -0.46 -9.80
N LEU A 110 7.31 0.04 -10.82
CA LEU A 110 7.74 1.46 -10.86
C LEU A 110 6.53 2.40 -10.73
N GLY A 111 5.43 2.09 -11.44
CA GLY A 111 4.18 2.84 -11.36
C GLY A 111 3.56 2.82 -9.96
N ILE A 112 3.53 1.61 -9.32
CA ILE A 112 3.04 1.41 -7.95
C ILE A 112 3.85 2.26 -6.98
N GLY A 113 5.18 2.10 -6.97
CA GLY A 113 6.07 2.80 -6.07
C GLY A 113 5.99 4.32 -6.23
N GLY A 114 5.98 4.79 -7.47
CA GLY A 114 5.85 6.21 -7.77
C GLY A 114 4.52 6.78 -7.29
N SER A 115 3.40 6.14 -7.60
CA SER A 115 2.07 6.62 -7.23
C SER A 115 1.81 6.54 -5.72
N SER A 116 2.38 5.56 -5.01
CA SER A 116 2.23 5.42 -3.56
C SER A 116 2.83 6.59 -2.78
N VAL A 117 3.85 7.25 -3.34
CA VAL A 117 4.47 8.45 -2.77
C VAL A 117 3.80 9.73 -3.30
N LEU A 118 3.63 9.82 -4.61
CA LEU A 118 3.17 11.06 -5.27
C LEU A 118 1.71 11.38 -5.02
N ALA A 119 0.83 10.38 -4.98
CA ALA A 119 -0.61 10.62 -4.87
C ALA A 119 -1.03 11.19 -3.52
N PRO A 120 -0.60 10.64 -2.37
CA PRO A 120 -0.88 11.24 -1.07
C PRO A 120 -0.31 12.65 -0.92
N VAL A 121 0.91 12.90 -1.44
CA VAL A 121 1.54 14.22 -1.41
C VAL A 121 0.74 15.20 -2.26
N TYR A 122 0.37 14.83 -3.48
CA TYR A 122 -0.45 15.66 -4.37
C TYR A 122 -1.79 16.03 -3.73
N ILE A 123 -2.50 15.04 -3.15
CA ILE A 123 -3.77 15.30 -2.45
C ILE A 123 -3.56 16.23 -1.26
N ALA A 124 -2.48 16.04 -0.48
CA ALA A 124 -2.17 16.86 0.69
C ALA A 124 -1.85 18.32 0.32
N GLU A 125 -1.24 18.54 -0.83
CA GLU A 125 -0.91 19.88 -1.36
C GLU A 125 -2.14 20.66 -1.88
N LEU A 126 -3.18 19.95 -2.31
CA LEU A 126 -4.45 20.57 -2.72
C LEU A 126 -5.41 20.78 -1.55
N ALA A 127 -5.29 19.99 -0.49
CA ALA A 127 -6.27 19.91 0.57
C ALA A 127 -6.09 21.00 1.63
N PRO A 128 -7.16 21.72 2.00
CA PRO A 128 -7.15 22.59 3.17
C PRO A 128 -6.76 21.80 4.44
N ALA A 129 -6.04 22.42 5.37
CA ALA A 129 -5.51 21.78 6.58
C ALA A 129 -6.55 20.94 7.34
N LYS A 130 -7.79 21.47 7.50
CA LYS A 130 -8.89 20.79 8.21
C LYS A 130 -9.39 19.50 7.52
N LEU A 131 -9.21 19.36 6.22
CA LEU A 131 -9.72 18.22 5.43
C LEU A 131 -8.61 17.31 4.94
N ARG A 132 -7.35 17.72 5.09
CA ARG A 132 -6.16 17.02 4.53
C ARG A 132 -6.13 15.55 4.89
N GLY A 133 -6.27 15.22 6.17
CA GLY A 133 -6.22 13.81 6.63
C GLY A 133 -7.33 12.95 6.01
N ARG A 134 -8.56 13.50 5.88
CA ARG A 134 -9.68 12.79 5.27
C ARG A 134 -9.48 12.55 3.77
N LEU A 135 -8.99 13.57 3.05
CA LEU A 135 -8.77 13.47 1.61
C LEU A 135 -7.58 12.54 1.28
N VAL A 136 -6.49 12.62 2.04
CA VAL A 136 -5.37 11.67 1.91
C VAL A 136 -5.81 10.25 2.28
N GLY A 137 -6.67 10.09 3.29
CA GLY A 137 -7.25 8.78 3.64
C GLY A 137 -8.02 8.10 2.52
N MET A 138 -8.55 8.86 1.54
CA MET A 138 -9.17 8.29 0.34
C MET A 138 -8.20 7.41 -0.47
N PHE A 139 -6.91 7.72 -0.45
CA PHE A 139 -5.91 6.88 -1.10
C PHE A 139 -5.88 5.47 -0.50
N GLN A 140 -5.89 5.35 0.83
CA GLN A 140 -5.92 4.05 1.52
C GLN A 140 -7.22 3.29 1.24
N ILE A 141 -8.37 3.96 1.24
CA ILE A 141 -9.65 3.34 0.89
C ILE A 141 -9.60 2.80 -0.54
N ASN A 142 -9.04 3.57 -1.47
CA ASN A 142 -8.90 3.14 -2.86
C ASN A 142 -7.97 1.93 -3.03
N ILE A 143 -6.93 1.77 -2.20
CA ILE A 143 -6.11 0.54 -2.21
C ILE A 143 -6.99 -0.69 -1.94
N VAL A 144 -7.77 -0.67 -0.86
CA VAL A 144 -8.58 -1.84 -0.50
C VAL A 144 -9.76 -2.05 -1.45
N VAL A 145 -10.31 -0.99 -2.03
CA VAL A 145 -11.30 -1.09 -3.14
C VAL A 145 -10.64 -1.74 -4.36
N GLY A 146 -9.41 -1.36 -4.70
CA GLY A 146 -8.65 -1.96 -5.79
C GLY A 146 -8.41 -3.46 -5.59
N ILE A 147 -8.06 -3.89 -4.38
CA ILE A 147 -7.91 -5.30 -4.02
C ILE A 147 -9.23 -6.06 -4.25
N LEU A 148 -10.35 -5.52 -3.75
CA LEU A 148 -11.67 -6.14 -3.93
C LEU A 148 -12.04 -6.25 -5.42
N LEU A 149 -11.84 -5.17 -6.19
CA LEU A 149 -12.12 -5.15 -7.62
C LEU A 149 -11.24 -6.15 -8.40
N ALA A 150 -9.98 -6.32 -8.02
CA ALA A 150 -9.10 -7.30 -8.64
C ALA A 150 -9.59 -8.74 -8.42
N TYR A 151 -9.92 -9.10 -7.19
CA TYR A 151 -10.50 -10.43 -6.91
C TYR A 151 -11.83 -10.64 -7.62
N PHE A 152 -12.68 -9.61 -7.62
CA PHE A 152 -13.95 -9.68 -8.33
C PHE A 152 -13.76 -9.85 -9.85
N SER A 153 -12.81 -9.13 -10.45
CA SER A 153 -12.49 -9.28 -11.88
C SER A 153 -11.92 -10.65 -12.20
N ASN A 154 -11.03 -11.21 -11.35
CA ASN A 154 -10.52 -12.56 -11.48
C ASN A 154 -11.67 -13.59 -11.46
N TYR A 155 -12.61 -13.46 -10.52
CA TYR A 155 -13.80 -14.30 -10.44
C TYR A 155 -14.66 -14.22 -11.70
N CYS A 156 -14.95 -12.99 -12.19
CA CYS A 156 -15.75 -12.80 -13.39
C CYS A 156 -15.07 -13.40 -14.63
N ILE A 157 -13.77 -13.15 -14.82
CA ILE A 157 -13.00 -13.68 -15.95
C ILE A 157 -12.89 -15.20 -15.86
N GLY A 158 -12.66 -15.75 -14.67
CA GLY A 158 -12.64 -17.21 -14.44
C GLY A 158 -13.94 -17.92 -14.83
N ARG A 159 -15.08 -17.22 -14.73
CA ARG A 159 -16.40 -17.74 -15.16
C ARG A 159 -16.60 -17.79 -16.68
N LEU A 160 -15.77 -17.06 -17.45
CA LEU A 160 -15.89 -17.03 -18.92
C LEU A 160 -15.29 -18.27 -19.59
N GLY A 161 -14.51 -19.09 -18.87
CA GLY A 161 -13.94 -20.33 -19.40
C GLY A 161 -12.95 -20.12 -20.53
N LEU A 162 -12.08 -19.09 -20.44
CA LEU A 162 -11.13 -18.68 -21.48
C LEU A 162 -9.91 -19.62 -21.61
N GLY A 163 -9.85 -20.69 -20.83
CA GLY A 163 -8.80 -21.70 -20.89
C GLY A 163 -7.39 -21.14 -20.69
N ALA A 164 -6.43 -21.55 -21.51
CA ALA A 164 -5.02 -21.18 -21.39
C ALA A 164 -4.74 -19.67 -21.54
N THR A 165 -5.69 -18.87 -22.04
CA THR A 165 -5.53 -17.42 -22.23
C THR A 165 -6.11 -16.61 -21.06
N GLU A 166 -6.74 -17.23 -20.10
CA GLU A 166 -7.45 -16.57 -19.00
C GLU A 166 -6.55 -15.61 -18.20
N TRP A 167 -5.34 -16.03 -17.86
CA TRP A 167 -4.38 -15.19 -17.12
C TRP A 167 -4.03 -13.89 -17.86
N ARG A 168 -4.07 -13.90 -19.19
CA ARG A 168 -3.81 -12.70 -20.01
C ARG A 168 -4.90 -11.66 -19.82
N TRP A 169 -6.15 -12.10 -19.78
CA TRP A 169 -7.30 -11.24 -19.54
C TRP A 169 -7.33 -10.73 -18.09
N GLN A 170 -6.98 -11.60 -17.13
CA GLN A 170 -6.88 -11.19 -15.72
C GLN A 170 -5.84 -10.09 -15.52
N LEU A 171 -4.65 -10.21 -16.08
CA LEU A 171 -3.64 -9.15 -16.00
C LEU A 171 -3.99 -7.94 -16.87
N GLY A 172 -4.55 -8.18 -18.04
CA GLY A 172 -4.88 -7.14 -19.02
C GLY A 172 -6.02 -6.22 -18.60
N VAL A 173 -6.98 -6.69 -17.82
CA VAL A 173 -8.11 -5.87 -17.37
C VAL A 173 -7.67 -4.67 -16.53
N ALA A 174 -6.49 -4.71 -15.91
CA ALA A 174 -5.87 -3.58 -15.21
C ALA A 174 -5.62 -2.37 -16.14
N ALA A 175 -5.54 -2.59 -17.46
CA ALA A 175 -5.39 -1.49 -18.43
C ALA A 175 -6.59 -0.54 -18.42
N LEU A 176 -7.80 -1.03 -18.14
CA LEU A 176 -9.01 -0.21 -18.09
C LEU A 176 -8.95 0.87 -16.99
N PRO A 177 -8.76 0.54 -15.70
CA PRO A 177 -8.61 1.57 -14.67
C PRO A 177 -7.35 2.42 -14.85
N ALA A 178 -6.26 1.89 -15.43
CA ALA A 178 -5.07 2.66 -15.73
C ALA A 178 -5.32 3.73 -16.82
N LEU A 179 -6.07 3.39 -17.86
CA LEU A 179 -6.48 4.33 -18.91
C LEU A 179 -7.42 5.41 -18.35
N ILE A 180 -8.41 5.01 -17.56
CA ILE A 180 -9.33 5.95 -16.88
C ILE A 180 -8.52 6.93 -16.01
N PHE A 181 -7.58 6.43 -15.22
CA PHE A 181 -6.70 7.28 -14.40
C PHE A 181 -5.91 8.27 -15.26
N LEU A 182 -5.26 7.79 -16.32
CA LEU A 182 -4.49 8.64 -17.23
C LEU A 182 -5.34 9.76 -17.81
N VAL A 183 -6.54 9.44 -18.32
CA VAL A 183 -7.46 10.42 -18.91
C VAL A 183 -7.93 11.44 -17.88
N MET A 184 -8.32 10.97 -16.67
CA MET A 184 -8.81 11.86 -15.62
C MET A 184 -7.73 12.81 -15.10
N LEU A 185 -6.44 12.44 -15.15
CA LEU A 185 -5.31 13.29 -14.77
C LEU A 185 -5.15 14.54 -15.67
N PHE A 186 -5.76 14.58 -16.86
CA PHE A 186 -5.79 15.79 -17.69
C PHE A 186 -6.81 16.82 -17.20
N GLY A 187 -7.82 16.40 -16.43
CA GLY A 187 -8.90 17.25 -15.91
C GLY A 187 -8.70 17.80 -14.51
N ILE A 188 -7.48 17.70 -13.93
CA ILE A 188 -7.16 18.19 -12.60
C ILE A 188 -6.00 19.21 -12.63
N PRO A 189 -5.88 20.11 -11.63
CA PRO A 189 -4.87 21.16 -11.62
C PRO A 189 -3.49 20.62 -11.25
N GLN A 190 -2.45 21.42 -11.48
CA GLN A 190 -1.14 21.21 -10.87
C GLN A 190 -1.18 21.68 -9.40
N SER A 191 -0.26 21.19 -8.58
CA SER A 191 -0.17 21.61 -7.18
C SER A 191 0.19 23.10 -7.08
N PRO A 192 -0.56 23.90 -6.27
CA PRO A 192 -0.23 25.31 -6.01
C PRO A 192 1.16 25.45 -5.39
N ARG A 193 1.53 24.56 -4.48
CA ARG A 193 2.85 24.57 -3.83
C ARG A 193 3.98 24.36 -4.84
N TRP A 194 3.83 23.38 -5.73
CA TRP A 194 4.81 23.14 -6.79
C TRP A 194 4.89 24.33 -7.76
N LEU A 195 3.77 24.90 -8.17
CA LEU A 195 3.75 26.10 -9.03
C LEU A 195 4.52 27.27 -8.38
N ALA A 196 4.35 27.49 -7.08
CA ALA A 196 5.07 28.51 -6.34
C ALA A 196 6.61 28.22 -6.32
N THR A 197 7.04 26.97 -6.16
CA THR A 197 8.48 26.61 -6.25
C THR A 197 9.05 26.88 -7.63
N GLN A 198 8.23 26.83 -8.70
CA GLN A 198 8.63 27.17 -10.08
C GLN A 198 8.47 28.67 -10.39
N LYS A 199 8.26 29.53 -9.37
CA LYS A 199 8.02 30.97 -9.51
C LYS A 199 6.77 31.34 -10.35
N ARG A 200 5.83 30.40 -10.54
CA ARG A 200 4.55 30.58 -11.24
C ARG A 200 3.45 30.95 -10.25
N VAL A 201 3.66 32.08 -9.53
CA VAL A 201 2.86 32.48 -8.38
C VAL A 201 1.40 32.82 -8.78
N ASP A 202 1.19 33.47 -9.92
CA ASP A 202 -0.15 33.83 -10.42
C ASP A 202 -0.99 32.59 -10.74
N GLU A 203 -0.37 31.58 -11.32
CA GLU A 203 -1.05 30.30 -11.59
C GLU A 203 -1.37 29.56 -10.28
N ALA A 204 -0.45 29.58 -9.31
CA ALA A 204 -0.71 29.01 -7.99
C ALA A 204 -1.93 29.67 -7.32
N GLY A 205 -2.03 30.99 -7.39
CA GLY A 205 -3.17 31.75 -6.89
C GLY A 205 -4.48 31.38 -7.60
N SER A 206 -4.45 31.27 -8.93
CA SER A 206 -5.61 30.86 -9.73
C SER A 206 -6.10 29.44 -9.35
N VAL A 207 -5.18 28.51 -9.10
CA VAL A 207 -5.53 27.13 -8.67
C VAL A 207 -6.15 27.17 -7.27
N LEU A 208 -5.59 27.90 -6.30
CA LEU A 208 -6.17 28.03 -4.96
C LEU A 208 -7.60 28.60 -5.00
N GLN A 209 -7.84 29.57 -5.86
CA GLN A 209 -9.17 30.12 -6.07
C GLN A 209 -10.15 29.08 -6.64
N GLN A 210 -9.75 28.31 -7.64
CA GLN A 210 -10.54 27.22 -8.21
C GLN A 210 -10.85 26.11 -7.18
N LEU A 211 -9.91 25.82 -6.28
CA LEU A 211 -10.07 24.86 -5.19
C LEU A 211 -11.01 25.37 -4.08
N GLY A 212 -11.43 26.65 -4.17
CA GLY A 212 -12.41 27.25 -3.26
C GLY A 212 -11.80 27.72 -1.95
N SER A 213 -10.52 28.09 -1.92
CA SER A 213 -9.90 28.72 -0.76
C SER A 213 -10.56 30.08 -0.52
N PRO A 214 -11.12 30.34 0.69
CA PRO A 214 -11.80 31.62 0.99
C PRO A 214 -10.84 32.80 1.01
N ASP A 215 -9.61 32.56 1.42
CA ASP A 215 -8.52 33.53 1.49
C ASP A 215 -7.29 33.02 0.76
N TYR A 216 -7.44 32.84 -0.55
CA TYR A 216 -6.38 32.28 -1.38
C TYR A 216 -5.12 33.17 -1.41
N LYS A 217 -5.23 34.47 -1.15
CA LYS A 217 -4.08 35.40 -1.12
C LYS A 217 -3.21 35.16 0.12
N SER A 218 -3.83 35.01 1.29
CA SER A 218 -3.13 34.68 2.53
C SER A 218 -2.49 33.30 2.44
N GLU A 219 -3.24 32.30 1.94
CA GLU A 219 -2.73 30.94 1.76
C GLU A 219 -1.54 30.89 0.77
N LEU A 220 -1.61 31.67 -0.32
CA LEU A 220 -0.52 31.80 -1.28
C LEU A 220 0.73 32.41 -0.63
N HIS A 221 0.55 33.46 0.19
CA HIS A 221 1.65 34.09 0.92
C HIS A 221 2.30 33.13 1.90
N GLU A 222 1.51 32.39 2.68
CA GLU A 222 2.02 31.34 3.58
C GLU A 222 2.81 30.26 2.84
N ILE A 223 2.34 29.83 1.65
CA ILE A 223 3.06 28.87 0.81
C ILE A 223 4.43 29.43 0.38
N VAL A 224 4.47 30.66 -0.13
CA VAL A 224 5.71 31.30 -0.58
C VAL A 224 6.68 31.46 0.58
N ASP A 225 6.24 31.96 1.73
CA ASP A 225 7.07 32.12 2.92
C ASP A 225 7.60 30.79 3.41
N SER A 226 6.77 29.74 3.43
CA SER A 226 7.21 28.40 3.82
C SER A 226 8.32 27.83 2.92
N ILE A 227 8.30 28.17 1.61
CA ILE A 227 9.32 27.76 0.65
C ILE A 227 10.65 28.50 0.96
N HIS A 228 10.59 29.78 1.25
CA HIS A 228 11.76 30.57 1.63
C HIS A 228 12.39 30.08 2.93
N LEU A 229 11.58 29.80 3.94
CA LEU A 229 12.06 29.24 5.22
C LEU A 229 12.70 27.85 5.08
N GLN A 230 12.13 26.98 4.24
CA GLN A 230 12.72 25.65 3.99
C GLN A 230 14.07 25.70 3.28
N SER A 231 14.29 26.70 2.44
CA SER A 231 15.58 26.88 1.75
C SER A 231 16.69 27.34 2.68
N SER A 232 16.37 27.93 3.83
CA SER A 232 17.31 28.48 4.81
C SER A 232 17.60 27.53 5.99
N GLN A 233 16.76 26.51 6.23
CA GLN A 233 16.98 25.55 7.31
C GLN A 233 17.84 24.38 6.86
N GLY A 234 18.98 24.17 7.53
CA GLY A 234 19.84 22.99 7.34
C GLY A 234 19.08 21.71 7.68
N SER A 235 19.21 20.70 6.84
CA SER A 235 18.55 19.41 7.07
C SER A 235 19.40 18.54 8.00
N ASP A 236 18.87 18.18 9.16
CA ASP A 236 19.47 17.21 10.08
C ASP A 236 19.76 15.87 9.39
N SER A 237 20.85 15.20 9.79
CA SER A 237 21.11 13.84 9.36
C SER A 237 20.21 12.85 10.13
N LEU A 238 19.42 12.04 9.40
CA LEU A 238 18.59 11.00 10.02
C LEU A 238 19.42 10.01 10.85
N PHE A 239 20.65 9.68 10.40
CA PHE A 239 21.51 8.69 11.05
C PHE A 239 22.30 9.24 12.24
N SER A 240 21.96 10.42 12.77
CA SER A 240 22.55 10.91 14.00
C SER A 240 22.14 10.03 15.20
N ARG A 241 22.98 10.00 16.24
CA ARG A 241 22.81 9.12 17.41
C ARG A 241 21.48 9.34 18.14
N LYS A 242 20.96 10.56 18.12
CA LYS A 242 19.68 10.95 18.75
C LYS A 242 18.44 10.26 18.13
N TYR A 243 18.52 9.83 16.84
CA TYR A 243 17.40 9.21 16.16
C TYR A 243 17.42 7.68 16.14
N ARG A 244 18.34 7.03 16.87
CA ARG A 244 18.46 5.56 16.88
C ARG A 244 17.18 4.85 17.27
N TYR A 245 16.48 5.40 18.28
CA TYR A 245 15.25 4.78 18.77
C TYR A 245 14.08 4.97 17.80
N PRO A 246 13.76 6.15 17.28
CA PRO A 246 12.82 6.31 16.17
C PRO A 246 13.14 5.45 14.94
N ILE A 247 14.40 5.33 14.55
CA ILE A 247 14.83 4.45 13.45
C ILE A 247 14.48 2.99 13.75
N PHE A 248 14.79 2.50 14.95
CA PHE A 248 14.42 1.15 15.38
C PHE A 248 12.92 0.92 15.30
N LEU A 249 12.09 1.86 15.80
CA LEU A 249 10.64 1.77 15.75
C LEU A 249 10.12 1.72 14.31
N ALA A 250 10.62 2.60 13.42
CA ALA A 250 10.19 2.65 12.02
C ALA A 250 10.62 1.41 11.23
N LEU A 251 11.83 0.92 11.43
CA LEU A 251 12.30 -0.30 10.77
C LEU A 251 11.50 -1.52 11.24
N THR A 252 11.33 -1.69 12.55
CA THR A 252 10.66 -2.87 13.09
C THR A 252 9.18 -2.89 12.75
N ILE A 253 8.46 -1.76 12.77
CA ILE A 253 7.06 -1.74 12.38
C ILE A 253 6.89 -2.03 10.88
N GLY A 254 7.76 -1.49 10.02
CA GLY A 254 7.77 -1.77 8.59
C GLY A 254 8.05 -3.24 8.28
N MET A 255 9.03 -3.84 8.97
CA MET A 255 9.38 -5.25 8.82
C MET A 255 8.26 -6.17 9.33
N PHE A 256 7.78 -6.00 10.55
CA PHE A 256 6.75 -6.86 11.13
C PHE A 256 5.42 -6.78 10.40
N ASN A 257 5.09 -5.63 9.82
CA ASN A 257 3.91 -5.51 8.97
C ASN A 257 3.91 -6.54 7.82
N GLN A 258 5.08 -6.83 7.25
CA GLN A 258 5.22 -7.82 6.19
C GLN A 258 5.49 -9.23 6.70
N LEU A 259 6.25 -9.36 7.79
CA LEU A 259 6.50 -10.65 8.45
C LEU A 259 5.22 -11.30 9.03
N ALA A 260 4.16 -10.54 9.22
CA ALA A 260 2.82 -11.08 9.51
C ALA A 260 2.22 -11.85 8.33
N GLY A 261 2.76 -11.68 7.10
CA GLY A 261 2.38 -12.45 5.92
C GLY A 261 1.27 -11.87 5.08
N ILE A 262 0.80 -10.64 5.36
CA ILE A 262 -0.41 -10.07 4.73
C ILE A 262 -0.35 -10.10 3.21
N ASN A 263 0.70 -9.55 2.62
CA ASN A 263 0.79 -9.44 1.17
C ASN A 263 1.06 -10.80 0.51
N ALA A 264 1.89 -11.66 1.12
CA ALA A 264 2.09 -13.02 0.61
C ALA A 264 0.78 -13.82 0.60
N ILE A 265 -0.03 -13.71 1.66
CA ILE A 265 -1.34 -14.36 1.72
C ILE A 265 -2.26 -13.81 0.62
N LEU A 266 -2.29 -12.49 0.40
CA LEU A 266 -3.12 -11.89 -0.64
C LEU A 266 -2.66 -12.26 -2.06
N TYR A 267 -1.35 -12.33 -2.32
CA TYR A 267 -0.80 -12.68 -3.64
C TYR A 267 -1.00 -14.15 -4.02
N TYR A 268 -0.98 -15.04 -3.03
CA TYR A 268 -1.11 -16.49 -3.23
C TYR A 268 -2.43 -17.05 -2.71
N LEU A 269 -3.45 -16.19 -2.54
CA LEU A 269 -4.71 -16.56 -1.90
C LEU A 269 -5.41 -17.71 -2.63
N ASN A 270 -5.42 -17.69 -3.95
CA ASN A 270 -6.02 -18.75 -4.76
C ASN A 270 -5.23 -20.06 -4.65
N ASP A 271 -3.89 -20.00 -4.60
CA ASP A 271 -3.05 -21.19 -4.36
C ASP A 271 -3.30 -21.79 -2.97
N ILE A 272 -3.52 -20.93 -1.95
CA ILE A 272 -3.85 -21.37 -0.58
C ILE A 272 -5.18 -22.12 -0.58
N PHE A 273 -6.20 -21.61 -1.25
CA PHE A 273 -7.50 -22.27 -1.35
C PHE A 273 -7.40 -23.58 -2.16
N ALA A 274 -6.68 -23.58 -3.27
CA ALA A 274 -6.45 -24.78 -4.08
C ALA A 274 -5.72 -25.88 -3.28
N ALA A 275 -4.68 -25.52 -2.52
CA ALA A 275 -3.96 -26.44 -1.65
C ALA A 275 -4.82 -27.02 -0.50
N ALA A 276 -5.88 -26.31 -0.10
CA ALA A 276 -6.88 -26.78 0.86
C ALA A 276 -8.01 -27.58 0.20
N GLY A 277 -7.96 -27.84 -1.11
CA GLY A 277 -8.96 -28.65 -1.83
C GLY A 277 -10.17 -27.91 -2.35
N PHE A 278 -10.17 -26.54 -2.35
CA PHE A 278 -11.25 -25.78 -2.97
C PHE A 278 -11.14 -25.82 -4.50
N SER A 279 -12.28 -25.90 -5.19
CA SER A 279 -12.30 -25.71 -6.64
C SER A 279 -11.91 -24.27 -7.00
N LYS A 280 -11.42 -24.05 -8.23
CA LYS A 280 -11.00 -22.73 -8.70
C LYS A 280 -12.09 -21.66 -8.51
N ILE A 281 -13.32 -21.92 -8.97
CA ILE A 281 -14.44 -20.99 -8.84
C ILE A 281 -14.76 -20.69 -7.36
N SER A 282 -14.71 -21.70 -6.50
CA SER A 282 -14.92 -21.53 -5.07
C SER A 282 -13.79 -20.70 -4.45
N GLY A 283 -12.53 -20.95 -4.82
CA GLY A 283 -11.37 -20.17 -4.37
C GLY A 283 -11.46 -18.70 -4.77
N ASP A 284 -11.82 -18.41 -6.02
CA ASP A 284 -12.01 -17.05 -6.52
C ASP A 284 -13.11 -16.31 -5.74
N LEU A 285 -14.24 -16.97 -5.47
CA LEU A 285 -15.34 -16.38 -4.69
C LEU A 285 -14.93 -16.11 -3.24
N GLN A 286 -14.15 -17.00 -2.63
CA GLN A 286 -13.61 -16.80 -1.28
C GLN A 286 -12.63 -15.62 -1.24
N ALA A 287 -11.82 -15.43 -2.28
CA ALA A 287 -10.94 -14.29 -2.41
C ALA A 287 -11.72 -12.97 -2.45
N VAL A 288 -12.85 -12.92 -3.16
CA VAL A 288 -13.77 -11.76 -3.13
C VAL A 288 -14.29 -11.48 -1.72
N ALA A 289 -14.68 -12.51 -0.97
CA ALA A 289 -15.16 -12.35 0.41
C ALA A 289 -14.06 -11.80 1.33
N ILE A 290 -12.81 -12.24 1.16
CA ILE A 290 -11.64 -11.72 1.88
C ILE A 290 -11.38 -10.26 1.51
N GLY A 291 -11.45 -9.89 0.24
CA GLY A 291 -11.33 -8.50 -0.21
C GLY A 291 -12.43 -7.60 0.37
N ALA A 292 -13.67 -8.09 0.42
CA ALA A 292 -14.80 -7.37 1.03
C ALA A 292 -14.59 -7.17 2.54
N MET A 293 -14.12 -8.19 3.26
CA MET A 293 -13.79 -8.07 4.68
C MET A 293 -12.64 -7.07 4.91
N ASN A 294 -11.61 -7.08 4.05
CA ASN A 294 -10.52 -6.12 4.14
C ASN A 294 -11.03 -4.67 4.02
N LEU A 295 -11.93 -4.41 3.07
CA LEU A 295 -12.56 -3.09 2.91
C LEU A 295 -13.37 -2.71 4.15
N PHE A 296 -14.24 -3.60 4.61
CA PHE A 296 -15.08 -3.36 5.78
C PHE A 296 -14.25 -3.08 7.05
N ALA A 297 -13.25 -3.93 7.32
CA ALA A 297 -12.38 -3.78 8.48
C ALA A 297 -11.52 -2.50 8.41
N THR A 298 -11.05 -2.12 7.21
CA THR A 298 -10.31 -0.86 7.02
C THR A 298 -11.18 0.37 7.32
N LEU A 299 -12.43 0.37 6.87
CA LEU A 299 -13.37 1.46 7.18
C LEU A 299 -13.64 1.57 8.70
N LEU A 300 -13.78 0.44 9.39
CA LEU A 300 -13.90 0.41 10.86
C LEU A 300 -12.63 0.92 11.53
N ALA A 301 -11.46 0.51 11.05
CA ALA A 301 -10.17 0.91 11.60
C ALA A 301 -9.99 2.43 11.61
N MET A 302 -10.40 3.11 10.54
CA MET A 302 -10.34 4.58 10.45
C MET A 302 -11.15 5.30 11.55
N THR A 303 -12.14 4.63 12.14
CA THR A 303 -12.93 5.18 13.27
C THR A 303 -12.38 4.79 14.64
N ALA A 304 -11.61 3.72 14.70
CA ALA A 304 -11.14 3.11 15.95
C ALA A 304 -9.74 3.61 16.38
N ILE A 305 -8.88 3.99 15.41
CA ILE A 305 -7.47 4.30 15.66
C ILE A 305 -7.25 5.44 16.67
N ASP A 306 -8.09 6.49 16.60
CA ASP A 306 -7.99 7.62 17.51
C ASP A 306 -8.64 7.36 18.88
N LYS A 307 -9.50 6.33 18.97
CA LYS A 307 -10.17 5.95 20.23
C LYS A 307 -9.35 4.99 21.08
N LEU A 308 -8.75 3.97 20.46
CA LEU A 308 -8.08 2.88 21.18
C LEU A 308 -6.58 3.11 21.37
N GLY A 309 -5.95 3.89 20.49
CA GLY A 309 -4.49 4.11 20.50
C GLY A 309 -3.72 3.10 19.65
N ARG A 310 -2.50 3.48 19.28
CA ARG A 310 -1.70 2.75 18.28
C ARG A 310 -1.12 1.45 18.87
N LYS A 311 -0.52 1.52 20.06
CA LYS A 311 0.05 0.37 20.75
C LYS A 311 -1.00 -0.68 21.10
N THR A 312 -2.14 -0.26 21.65
CA THR A 312 -3.24 -1.15 22.01
C THR A 312 -3.78 -1.90 20.80
N LEU A 313 -4.01 -1.22 19.68
CA LEU A 313 -4.46 -1.86 18.42
C LEU A 313 -3.46 -2.89 17.91
N LEU A 314 -2.16 -2.59 17.95
CA LEU A 314 -1.11 -3.53 17.53
C LEU A 314 -1.11 -4.79 18.41
N LEU A 315 -1.27 -4.66 19.72
CA LEU A 315 -1.29 -5.81 20.65
C LEU A 315 -2.53 -6.69 20.43
N ILE A 316 -3.73 -6.09 20.36
CA ILE A 316 -4.99 -6.83 20.10
C ILE A 316 -4.91 -7.54 18.76
N GLY A 317 -4.47 -6.82 17.70
CA GLY A 317 -4.36 -7.39 16.37
C GLY A 317 -3.35 -8.54 16.31
N SER A 318 -2.20 -8.42 16.99
CA SER A 318 -1.20 -9.49 17.02
C SER A 318 -1.75 -10.77 17.64
N VAL A 319 -2.49 -10.69 18.75
CA VAL A 319 -3.12 -11.87 19.38
C VAL A 319 -4.11 -12.53 18.43
N GLY A 320 -5.02 -11.74 17.82
CA GLY A 320 -6.01 -12.28 16.89
C GLY A 320 -5.37 -12.90 15.64
N MET A 321 -4.34 -12.26 15.08
CA MET A 321 -3.61 -12.80 13.93
C MET A 321 -2.89 -14.11 14.27
N VAL A 322 -2.23 -14.22 15.44
CA VAL A 322 -1.54 -15.45 15.85
C VAL A 322 -2.55 -16.60 15.97
N ILE A 323 -3.71 -16.37 16.58
CA ILE A 323 -4.77 -17.39 16.71
C ILE A 323 -5.22 -17.85 15.31
N CYS A 324 -5.52 -16.92 14.42
CA CYS A 324 -5.98 -17.25 13.07
C CYS A 324 -4.90 -18.00 12.25
N LEU A 325 -3.67 -17.51 12.23
CA LEU A 325 -2.56 -18.13 11.49
C LEU A 325 -2.22 -19.52 12.03
N SER A 326 -2.25 -19.71 13.35
CA SER A 326 -2.04 -21.01 13.97
C SER A 326 -3.15 -22.00 13.58
N GLY A 327 -4.41 -21.52 13.54
CA GLY A 327 -5.54 -22.32 13.07
C GLY A 327 -5.40 -22.71 11.60
N VAL A 328 -4.93 -21.81 10.73
CA VAL A 328 -4.65 -22.12 9.32
C VAL A 328 -3.53 -23.15 9.21
N ALA A 329 -2.43 -22.98 9.95
CA ALA A 329 -1.33 -23.96 9.97
C ALA A 329 -1.82 -25.34 10.41
N GLN A 330 -2.67 -25.41 11.43
CA GLN A 330 -3.27 -26.68 11.91
C GLN A 330 -4.09 -27.37 10.82
N ILE A 331 -4.89 -26.63 10.04
CA ILE A 331 -5.67 -27.20 8.92
C ILE A 331 -4.73 -27.85 7.90
N PHE A 332 -3.63 -27.17 7.53
CA PHE A 332 -2.67 -27.72 6.56
C PHE A 332 -1.87 -28.91 7.10
N PHE A 333 -1.57 -28.96 8.40
CA PHE A 333 -0.92 -30.13 9.01
C PHE A 333 -1.85 -31.33 9.12
N THR A 334 -3.10 -31.10 9.50
CA THR A 334 -4.04 -32.20 9.78
C THR A 334 -4.86 -32.62 8.57
N GLN A 335 -4.89 -31.78 7.52
CA GLN A 335 -5.77 -31.92 6.34
C GLN A 335 -7.26 -32.08 6.72
N ARG A 336 -7.66 -31.46 7.85
CA ARG A 336 -9.04 -31.56 8.38
C ARG A 336 -9.64 -30.16 8.55
N ASN A 337 -10.97 -30.10 8.56
CA ASN A 337 -11.74 -28.86 8.78
C ASN A 337 -11.45 -27.73 7.76
N GLN A 338 -11.21 -28.08 6.50
CA GLN A 338 -10.89 -27.14 5.43
C GLN A 338 -11.93 -26.02 5.28
N SER A 339 -13.20 -26.30 5.56
CA SER A 339 -14.28 -25.30 5.56
C SER A 339 -14.06 -24.13 6.54
N ARG A 340 -13.24 -24.32 7.59
CA ARG A 340 -12.88 -23.26 8.53
C ARG A 340 -11.81 -22.32 8.00
N LEU A 341 -11.08 -22.70 6.95
CA LEU A 341 -9.97 -21.91 6.38
C LEU A 341 -10.41 -20.48 6.04
N VAL A 342 -11.57 -20.36 5.37
CA VAL A 342 -12.12 -19.06 4.97
C VAL A 342 -12.33 -18.14 6.17
N TRP A 343 -12.95 -18.66 7.22
CA TRP A 343 -13.25 -17.89 8.43
C TRP A 343 -11.98 -17.47 9.19
N LEU A 344 -10.97 -18.32 9.22
CA LEU A 344 -9.68 -17.99 9.81
C LEU A 344 -8.95 -16.91 9.01
N LEU A 345 -8.97 -16.98 7.68
CA LEU A 345 -8.37 -15.96 6.82
C LEU A 345 -9.15 -14.64 6.90
N VAL A 346 -10.48 -14.68 6.92
CA VAL A 346 -11.34 -13.52 7.15
C VAL A 346 -11.03 -12.87 8.49
N GLY A 347 -10.93 -13.65 9.56
CA GLY A 347 -10.54 -13.17 10.89
C GLY A 347 -9.13 -12.56 10.90
N TYR A 348 -8.17 -13.23 10.26
CA TYR A 348 -6.80 -12.73 10.13
C TYR A 348 -6.77 -11.36 9.43
N ILE A 349 -7.47 -11.22 8.29
CA ILE A 349 -7.55 -9.95 7.54
C ILE A 349 -8.21 -8.86 8.40
N ALA A 350 -9.28 -9.19 9.13
CA ALA A 350 -9.95 -8.24 10.01
C ALA A 350 -9.00 -7.73 11.11
N PHE A 351 -8.30 -8.64 11.82
CA PHE A 351 -7.32 -8.25 12.85
C PHE A 351 -6.15 -7.47 12.28
N PHE A 352 -5.66 -7.82 11.09
CA PHE A 352 -4.62 -7.06 10.41
C PHE A 352 -5.09 -5.65 10.05
N ALA A 353 -6.25 -5.52 9.40
CA ALA A 353 -6.74 -4.24 8.88
C ALA A 353 -7.01 -3.22 10.00
N ILE A 354 -7.60 -3.66 11.15
CA ILE A 354 -7.87 -2.79 12.29
C ILE A 354 -6.62 -2.47 13.13
N SER A 355 -5.53 -3.18 12.94
CA SER A 355 -4.28 -2.99 13.70
C SER A 355 -3.14 -2.49 12.80
N GLN A 356 -2.35 -3.41 12.26
CA GLN A 356 -1.14 -3.08 11.50
C GLN A 356 -1.44 -2.26 10.25
N GLY A 357 -2.50 -2.59 9.51
CA GLY A 357 -2.89 -1.89 8.30
C GLY A 357 -3.23 -0.41 8.54
N ALA A 358 -3.90 -0.11 9.65
CA ALA A 358 -4.26 1.25 10.02
C ALA A 358 -3.11 2.02 10.70
N VAL A 359 -2.30 1.32 11.52
CA VAL A 359 -1.35 1.96 12.44
C VAL A 359 -0.02 2.30 11.80
N ILE A 360 0.50 1.47 10.88
CA ILE A 360 1.89 1.55 10.39
C ILE A 360 2.30 2.97 9.96
N TRP A 361 1.57 3.57 9.03
CA TRP A 361 1.95 4.86 8.44
C TRP A 361 1.79 6.02 9.41
N VAL A 362 0.77 5.96 10.25
CA VAL A 362 0.51 6.96 11.29
C VAL A 362 1.63 6.89 12.32
N TYR A 363 1.95 5.71 12.83
CA TYR A 363 2.99 5.51 13.85
C TYR A 363 4.36 5.98 13.37
N ILE A 364 4.78 5.62 12.16
CA ILE A 364 6.04 6.09 11.59
C ILE A 364 6.07 7.62 11.52
N SER A 365 4.95 8.27 11.19
CA SER A 365 4.90 9.74 11.11
C SER A 365 4.93 10.43 12.48
N GLU A 366 4.49 9.75 13.53
CA GLU A 366 4.39 10.29 14.89
C GLU A 366 5.69 10.14 15.70
N VAL A 367 6.57 9.19 15.33
CA VAL A 367 7.83 8.96 16.07
C VAL A 367 9.01 9.81 15.60
N PHE A 368 8.90 10.53 14.50
CA PHE A 368 9.97 11.41 14.01
C PHE A 368 9.63 12.89 14.14
N PRO A 369 10.61 13.72 14.57
CA PRO A 369 10.48 15.18 14.55
C PRO A 369 10.37 15.70 13.10
N ASN A 370 9.82 16.90 12.97
CA ASN A 370 9.58 17.54 11.67
C ASN A 370 10.83 17.61 10.78
N SER A 371 12.01 17.87 11.38
CA SER A 371 13.29 18.03 10.67
C SER A 371 13.76 16.79 9.89
N VAL A 372 13.38 15.59 10.33
CA VAL A 372 13.78 14.32 9.71
C VAL A 372 12.61 13.39 9.36
N ARG A 373 11.35 13.84 9.57
CA ARG A 373 10.15 12.98 9.39
C ARG A 373 10.05 12.37 8.00
N SER A 374 10.27 13.13 6.95
CA SER A 374 10.20 12.62 5.58
C SER A 374 11.25 11.53 5.30
N LYS A 375 12.45 11.71 5.85
CA LYS A 375 13.53 10.71 5.75
C LYS A 375 13.21 9.45 6.57
N GLY A 376 12.63 9.63 7.77
CA GLY A 376 12.19 8.53 8.63
C GLY A 376 11.06 7.72 8.02
N GLN A 377 10.06 8.38 7.41
CA GLN A 377 8.99 7.72 6.66
C GLN A 377 9.53 6.96 5.44
N ALA A 378 10.47 7.54 4.70
CA ALA A 378 11.11 6.86 3.59
C ALA A 378 11.85 5.60 4.04
N LEU A 379 12.56 5.64 5.18
CA LEU A 379 13.26 4.50 5.75
C LEU A 379 12.29 3.38 6.15
N GLY A 380 11.23 3.70 6.90
CA GLY A 380 10.21 2.74 7.30
C GLY A 380 9.47 2.12 6.10
N SER A 381 9.14 2.94 5.09
CA SER A 381 8.55 2.47 3.84
C SER A 381 9.49 1.56 3.06
N SER A 382 10.79 1.88 3.01
CA SER A 382 11.77 1.03 2.34
C SER A 382 11.89 -0.33 3.02
N ALA A 383 11.93 -0.37 4.36
CA ALA A 383 11.92 -1.63 5.12
C ALA A 383 10.66 -2.46 4.81
N HIS A 384 9.49 -1.83 4.78
CA HIS A 384 8.23 -2.47 4.41
C HIS A 384 8.29 -3.10 3.01
N TRP A 385 8.70 -2.36 1.98
CA TRP A 385 8.72 -2.86 0.61
C TRP A 385 9.77 -3.94 0.36
N VAL A 386 10.96 -3.80 0.95
CA VAL A 386 12.01 -4.84 0.87
C VAL A 386 11.53 -6.13 1.53
N MET A 387 10.92 -6.05 2.71
CA MET A 387 10.38 -7.23 3.39
C MET A 387 9.20 -7.83 2.64
N ASN A 388 8.34 -7.01 2.04
CA ASN A 388 7.26 -7.50 1.17
C ASN A 388 7.83 -8.32 0.00
N ALA A 389 8.85 -7.80 -0.69
CA ALA A 389 9.49 -8.53 -1.78
C ALA A 389 10.12 -9.86 -1.30
N ALA A 390 10.81 -9.83 -0.16
CA ALA A 390 11.45 -11.02 0.40
C ALA A 390 10.44 -12.12 0.79
N ILE A 391 9.37 -11.74 1.49
CA ILE A 391 8.32 -12.69 1.92
C ILE A 391 7.54 -13.23 0.73
N SER A 392 7.22 -12.39 -0.26
CA SER A 392 6.52 -12.81 -1.47
C SER A 392 7.34 -13.76 -2.33
N PHE A 393 8.65 -13.55 -2.39
CA PHE A 393 9.59 -14.50 -3.01
C PHE A 393 9.69 -15.82 -2.23
N GLY A 394 9.77 -15.74 -0.90
CA GLY A 394 9.97 -16.90 -0.02
C GLY A 394 8.74 -17.78 0.14
N PHE A 395 7.52 -17.26 -0.03
CA PHE A 395 6.28 -17.99 0.23
C PHE A 395 6.17 -19.30 -0.57
N PRO A 396 6.35 -19.35 -1.90
CA PRO A 396 6.28 -20.60 -2.65
C PRO A 396 7.35 -21.60 -2.26
N LEU A 397 8.53 -21.14 -1.82
CA LEU A 397 9.63 -22.00 -1.36
C LEU A 397 9.25 -22.67 -0.04
N MET A 398 8.68 -21.93 0.91
CA MET A 398 8.20 -22.49 2.17
C MET A 398 7.02 -23.45 1.95
N ALA A 399 6.06 -23.06 1.11
CA ALA A 399 4.86 -23.82 0.82
C ALA A 399 5.16 -25.14 0.06
N LYS A 400 6.26 -25.21 -0.70
CA LYS A 400 6.71 -26.43 -1.38
C LYS A 400 6.98 -27.59 -0.41
N THR A 401 7.54 -27.29 0.75
CA THR A 401 7.89 -28.31 1.76
C THR A 401 6.63 -28.72 2.55
N SER A 402 5.84 -27.77 2.97
CA SER A 402 4.52 -27.98 3.60
C SER A 402 3.69 -26.70 3.48
N GLY A 403 2.43 -26.83 3.08
CA GLY A 403 1.49 -25.71 3.05
C GLY A 403 1.29 -25.04 4.43
N ALA A 404 1.64 -25.72 5.52
CA ALA A 404 1.56 -25.19 6.88
C ALA A 404 2.74 -24.24 7.23
N TYR A 405 3.92 -24.46 6.69
CA TYR A 405 5.14 -23.76 7.11
C TYR A 405 5.08 -22.23 6.97
N PRO A 406 4.54 -21.65 5.88
CA PRO A 406 4.38 -20.20 5.81
C PRO A 406 3.56 -19.65 6.96
N PHE A 407 2.47 -20.30 7.33
CA PHE A 407 1.58 -19.85 8.40
C PHE A 407 2.19 -20.00 9.78
N VAL A 408 2.96 -21.06 10.03
CA VAL A 408 3.76 -21.20 11.27
C VAL A 408 4.77 -20.07 11.38
N PHE A 409 5.50 -19.78 10.29
CA PHE A 409 6.46 -18.69 10.26
C PHE A 409 5.80 -17.33 10.55
N PHE A 410 4.69 -17.02 9.87
CA PHE A 410 3.96 -15.76 10.08
C PHE A 410 3.37 -15.66 11.50
N ALA A 411 2.86 -16.76 12.05
CA ALA A 411 2.37 -16.79 13.44
C ALA A 411 3.50 -16.53 14.44
N ALA A 412 4.67 -17.15 14.26
CA ALA A 412 5.84 -16.94 15.11
C ALA A 412 6.36 -15.51 15.03
N MET A 413 6.44 -14.93 13.81
CA MET A 413 6.87 -13.54 13.64
C MET A 413 5.86 -12.54 14.22
N THR A 414 4.57 -12.83 14.12
CA THR A 414 3.51 -11.99 14.75
C THR A 414 3.53 -12.11 16.27
N ALA A 415 3.81 -13.28 16.82
CA ALA A 415 4.04 -13.45 18.25
C ALA A 415 5.28 -12.68 18.75
N LEU A 416 6.38 -12.74 17.98
CA LEU A 416 7.57 -11.94 18.28
C LEU A 416 7.25 -10.43 18.23
N GLN A 417 6.49 -10.00 17.24
CA GLN A 417 6.01 -8.62 17.16
C GLN A 417 5.22 -8.21 18.40
N PHE A 418 4.33 -9.06 18.91
CA PHE A 418 3.58 -8.77 20.14
C PHE A 418 4.51 -8.38 21.29
N PHE A 419 5.57 -9.15 21.52
CA PHE A 419 6.54 -8.84 22.58
C PHE A 419 7.35 -7.58 22.29
N VAL A 420 7.78 -7.37 21.02
CA VAL A 420 8.48 -6.15 20.63
C VAL A 420 7.61 -4.91 20.83
N VAL A 421 6.33 -4.96 20.47
CA VAL A 421 5.38 -3.87 20.69
C VAL A 421 5.14 -3.66 22.19
N LEU A 422 4.98 -4.74 22.96
CA LEU A 422 4.72 -4.66 24.40
C LEU A 422 5.84 -3.94 25.14
N PHE A 423 7.10 -4.30 24.87
CA PHE A 423 8.25 -3.83 25.62
C PHE A 423 8.88 -2.55 25.06
N PHE A 424 8.87 -2.37 23.74
CA PHE A 424 9.64 -1.28 23.09
C PHE A 424 8.77 -0.20 22.46
N TYR A 425 7.49 -0.39 22.20
CA TYR A 425 6.72 0.66 21.51
C TYR A 425 6.05 1.57 22.54
N PRO A 426 6.31 2.90 22.51
CA PRO A 426 5.50 3.85 23.27
C PRO A 426 4.11 4.01 22.61
N GLU A 427 3.11 4.32 23.43
CA GLU A 427 1.83 4.79 22.90
C GLU A 427 2.01 6.24 22.43
N THR A 428 1.53 6.52 21.21
CA THR A 428 1.65 7.84 20.58
C THR A 428 0.36 8.66 20.62
N LYS A 429 -0.77 8.00 20.95
CA LYS A 429 -2.07 8.65 21.05
C LYS A 429 -2.10 9.75 22.09
N GLY A 430 -2.56 10.94 21.69
CA GLY A 430 -2.82 12.06 22.59
C GLY A 430 -1.59 12.90 22.95
N TYR A 431 -0.42 12.56 22.41
CA TYR A 431 0.79 13.35 22.57
C TYR A 431 1.01 14.27 21.36
N THR A 432 1.49 15.48 21.62
CA THR A 432 2.03 16.35 20.58
C THR A 432 3.35 15.80 20.06
N LEU A 433 3.82 16.29 18.92
CA LEU A 433 5.09 15.84 18.36
C LEU A 433 6.28 16.21 19.25
N GLU A 434 6.20 17.37 19.90
CA GLU A 434 7.21 17.88 20.84
C GLU A 434 7.27 17.02 22.10
N GLU A 435 6.12 16.69 22.69
CA GLU A 435 6.04 15.76 23.83
C GLU A 435 6.57 14.36 23.48
N MET A 436 6.31 13.92 22.22
CA MET A 436 6.83 12.63 21.76
C MET A 436 8.35 12.66 21.58
N GLN A 437 8.94 13.77 21.10
CA GLN A 437 10.39 13.94 21.01
C GLN A 437 11.05 13.81 22.39
N HIS A 438 10.54 14.53 23.39
CA HIS A 438 11.03 14.43 24.77
C HIS A 438 10.96 12.99 25.29
N ARG A 439 9.82 12.31 25.07
CA ARG A 439 9.61 10.93 25.50
C ARG A 439 10.54 9.92 24.83
N LEU A 440 10.97 10.21 23.60
CA LEU A 440 11.91 9.39 22.83
C LEU A 440 13.38 9.77 23.07
N GLY A 441 13.67 10.78 23.91
CA GLY A 441 15.01 11.25 24.22
C GLY A 441 15.71 11.88 23.00
N ILE A 442 14.99 12.68 22.22
CA ILE A 442 15.47 13.33 20.98
C ILE A 442 15.85 14.80 21.25
N ASP A 443 15.89 15.24 22.48
CA ASP A 443 16.20 16.63 22.88
C ASP A 443 17.58 17.10 22.42
#